data_cc55df43dd9d9ae9469dd814d718c1e8
#
_entry.id   cc55df43dd9d9ae9469dd814d718c1e8
#
_cell.length_a   1.000
_cell.length_b   1.000
_cell.length_c   1.000
_cell.angle_alpha   90.00
_cell.angle_beta   90.00
_cell.angle_gamma   90.00
#
_symmetry.space_group_name_H-M   'P 1'
#
loop_
_entity.id
_entity.type
_entity.pdbx_description
1 polymer ?
#
loop_
_entity_poly.entity_id
_entity_poly.type
_entity_poly.pdbx_seq_one_letter_code
_entity_poly.pdbx_strand_id
1 'polypeptide(L)'
;MCDTHDSHNIIVVGTSEADMAAAANRVVELNGGIVVWDGGKPVAEVPLSIAGIMSDEPLTTVNEKLEFAKAKAHALGVNPGIDPFMTLSFMALPVIPSLRITTRGVFDVTTQSYV
;
A
#
# COMPACT_ATOMS: atom_id res chain seq x y z
N MET A 1 5.87 2.37 2.69
CA MET A 1 4.51 1.77 2.75
C MET A 1 4.19 1.15 1.41
N CYS A 2 3.69 -0.05 1.40
CA CYS A 2 3.42 -0.81 0.17
C CYS A 2 2.12 -1.60 0.33
N ASP A 3 1.33 -1.67 -0.74
CA ASP A 3 0.01 -2.28 -0.74
C ASP A 3 -0.31 -2.90 -2.10
N THR A 4 -1.11 -3.95 -2.12
CA THR A 4 -1.57 -4.62 -3.34
C THR A 4 -3.10 -4.63 -3.47
N HIS A 5 -3.79 -3.84 -2.68
CA HIS A 5 -5.24 -3.78 -2.64
C HIS A 5 -5.85 -3.12 -3.90
N ASP A 6 -7.12 -3.38 -4.16
CA ASP A 6 -7.97 -2.81 -5.21
C ASP A 6 -7.47 -3.02 -6.65
N SER A 7 -6.40 -2.38 -7.09
CA SER A 7 -5.91 -2.50 -8.47
C SER A 7 -5.11 -3.77 -8.75
N HIS A 8 -4.84 -4.59 -7.72
CA HIS A 8 -4.01 -5.80 -7.77
C HIS A 8 -2.56 -5.57 -8.22
N ASN A 9 -2.13 -4.32 -8.29
CA ASN A 9 -0.73 -3.94 -8.54
C ASN A 9 -0.06 -3.52 -7.25
N ILE A 10 1.26 -3.69 -7.20
CA ILE A 10 2.04 -3.22 -6.07
C ILE A 10 2.17 -1.70 -6.17
N ILE A 11 1.76 -0.98 -5.14
CA ILE A 11 1.96 0.46 -5.02
C ILE A 11 2.76 0.76 -3.76
N VAL A 12 3.71 1.67 -3.89
CA VAL A 12 4.67 1.98 -2.84
C VAL A 12 4.83 3.49 -2.73
N VAL A 13 4.95 3.99 -1.50
CA VAL A 13 5.30 5.38 -1.23
C VAL A 13 6.39 5.44 -0.16
N GLY A 14 7.35 6.31 -0.35
CA GLY A 14 8.44 6.49 0.61
C GLY A 14 9.38 7.60 0.19
N THR A 15 10.37 7.87 1.05
CA THR A 15 11.39 8.90 0.83
C THR A 15 12.75 8.31 0.47
N SER A 16 12.95 7.00 0.62
CA SER A 16 14.17 6.28 0.30
C SER A 16 13.89 5.19 -0.72
N GLU A 17 14.60 5.23 -1.85
CA GLU A 17 14.48 4.21 -2.89
C GLU A 17 14.82 2.82 -2.36
N ALA A 18 15.84 2.71 -1.52
CA ALA A 18 16.24 1.44 -0.92
C ALA A 18 15.15 0.84 -0.04
N ASP A 19 14.52 1.66 0.80
CA ASP A 19 13.43 1.21 1.67
C ASP A 19 12.16 0.88 0.86
N MET A 20 11.87 1.65 -0.19
CA MET A 20 10.75 1.34 -1.09
C MET A 20 10.94 0.01 -1.80
N ALA A 21 12.14 -0.25 -2.33
CA ALA A 21 12.47 -1.51 -2.98
C ALA A 21 12.39 -2.68 -2.00
N ALA A 22 12.90 -2.52 -0.78
CA ALA A 22 12.84 -3.53 0.26
C ALA A 22 11.40 -3.86 0.66
N ALA A 23 10.55 -2.84 0.84
CA ALA A 23 9.14 -3.02 1.15
C ALA A 23 8.40 -3.76 0.01
N ALA A 24 8.63 -3.39 -1.24
CA ALA A 24 8.05 -4.07 -2.39
C ALA A 24 8.48 -5.54 -2.48
N ASN A 25 9.75 -5.83 -2.28
CA ASN A 25 10.26 -7.20 -2.26
C ASN A 25 9.63 -8.00 -1.13
N ARG A 26 9.41 -7.40 0.02
CA ARG A 26 8.76 -8.07 1.16
C ARG A 26 7.30 -8.42 0.85
N VAL A 27 6.57 -7.55 0.15
CA VAL A 27 5.21 -7.84 -0.31
C VAL A 27 5.21 -9.04 -1.26
N VAL A 28 6.18 -9.14 -2.15
CA VAL A 28 6.34 -10.30 -3.05
C VAL A 28 6.61 -11.58 -2.26
N GLU A 29 7.49 -11.53 -1.26
CA GLU A 29 7.77 -12.69 -0.39
C GLU A 29 6.53 -13.17 0.37
N LEU A 30 5.65 -12.24 0.78
CA LEU A 30 4.40 -12.56 1.48
C LEU A 30 3.27 -13.02 0.55
N ASN A 31 3.48 -13.03 -0.76
CA ASN A 31 2.45 -13.27 -1.78
C ASN A 31 1.34 -12.21 -1.76
N GLY A 32 1.67 -11.01 -1.35
CA GLY A 32 0.76 -9.88 -1.26
C GLY A 32 0.49 -9.45 0.16
N GLY A 33 -0.02 -8.25 0.32
CA GLY A 33 -0.35 -7.68 1.62
C GLY A 33 0.10 -6.24 1.78
N ILE A 34 0.20 -5.82 3.02
CA ILE A 34 0.57 -4.48 3.44
C ILE A 34 1.86 -4.57 4.25
N VAL A 35 2.84 -3.74 3.90
CA VAL A 35 4.12 -3.67 4.61
C VAL A 35 4.46 -2.22 4.91
N VAL A 36 4.83 -1.95 6.15
CA VAL A 36 5.42 -0.68 6.58
C VAL A 36 6.89 -0.94 6.89
N TRP A 37 7.78 -0.23 6.22
CA TRP A 37 9.22 -0.41 6.30
C TRP A 37 9.89 0.88 6.78
N ASP A 38 10.81 0.77 7.72
CA ASP A 38 11.54 1.91 8.25
C ASP A 38 12.94 1.48 8.71
N GLY A 39 13.94 2.29 8.34
CA GLY A 39 15.32 2.08 8.77
C GLY A 39 15.91 0.73 8.38
N GLY A 40 15.59 0.23 7.19
CA GLY A 40 16.15 -1.02 6.66
C GLY A 40 15.50 -2.29 7.18
N LYS A 41 14.36 -2.20 7.88
CA LYS A 41 13.64 -3.35 8.44
C LYS A 41 12.13 -3.18 8.38
N PRO A 42 11.36 -4.28 8.31
CA PRO A 42 9.90 -4.20 8.40
C PRO A 42 9.48 -3.81 9.82
N VAL A 43 8.58 -2.83 9.93
CA VAL A 43 8.04 -2.35 11.21
C VAL A 43 6.66 -2.93 11.47
N ALA A 44 5.89 -3.16 10.42
CA ALA A 44 4.57 -3.77 10.50
C ALA A 44 4.24 -4.48 9.19
N GLU A 45 3.54 -5.59 9.28
CA GLU A 45 3.14 -6.40 8.13
C GLU A 45 1.71 -6.92 8.31
N VAL A 46 0.93 -6.89 7.23
CA VAL A 46 -0.37 -7.55 7.14
C VAL A 46 -0.33 -8.46 5.92
N PRO A 47 0.02 -9.76 6.08
CA PRO A 47 0.04 -10.70 4.97
C PRO A 47 -1.37 -10.95 4.45
N LEU A 48 -1.53 -10.92 3.12
CA LEU A 48 -2.77 -11.24 2.43
C LEU A 48 -2.47 -12.35 1.41
N SER A 49 -2.35 -13.58 1.92
CA SER A 49 -1.84 -14.71 1.16
C SER A 49 -2.82 -15.25 0.10
N ILE A 50 -4.10 -14.88 0.20
CA ILE A 50 -5.12 -15.31 -0.76
C ILE A 50 -5.27 -14.24 -1.83
N ALA A 51 -4.69 -14.47 -3.00
CA ALA A 51 -4.71 -13.59 -4.17
C ALA A 51 -4.12 -12.19 -3.89
N GLY A 52 -3.39 -12.00 -2.79
CA GLY A 52 -2.83 -10.71 -2.39
C GLY A 52 -3.82 -9.74 -1.77
N ILE A 53 -5.06 -10.14 -1.56
CA ILE A 53 -6.15 -9.25 -1.10
C ILE A 53 -6.92 -9.80 0.09
N MET A 54 -6.76 -11.07 0.43
CA MET A 54 -7.44 -11.70 1.56
C MET A 54 -6.47 -12.51 2.42
N SER A 55 -6.81 -12.67 3.69
CA SER A 55 -6.05 -13.46 4.65
C SER A 55 -6.82 -14.72 5.03
N ASP A 56 -6.10 -15.78 5.34
CA ASP A 56 -6.62 -17.02 5.93
C ASP A 56 -6.64 -16.97 7.47
N GLU A 57 -6.17 -15.88 8.06
CA GLU A 57 -6.18 -15.68 9.51
C GLU A 57 -7.55 -15.22 10.01
N PRO A 58 -7.86 -15.42 11.32
CA PRO A 58 -9.09 -14.89 11.92
C PRO A 58 -9.20 -13.36 11.77
N LEU A 59 -10.43 -12.86 11.62
CA LEU A 59 -10.70 -11.42 11.45
C LEU A 59 -10.08 -10.56 12.56
N THR A 60 -10.17 -11.00 13.81
CA THR A 60 -9.58 -10.28 14.95
C THR A 60 -8.07 -10.12 14.82
N THR A 61 -7.37 -11.17 14.38
CA THR A 61 -5.91 -11.15 14.18
C THR A 61 -5.53 -10.20 13.04
N VAL A 62 -6.24 -10.27 11.92
CA VAL A 62 -6.01 -9.37 10.77
C VAL A 62 -6.28 -7.92 11.15
N ASN A 63 -7.36 -7.65 11.88
CA ASN A 63 -7.69 -6.31 12.33
C ASN A 63 -6.63 -5.73 13.28
N GLU A 64 -6.12 -6.52 14.20
CA GLU A 64 -5.05 -6.10 15.10
C GLU A 64 -3.77 -5.75 14.33
N LYS A 65 -3.38 -6.58 13.36
CA LYS A 65 -2.23 -6.31 12.50
C LYS A 65 -2.43 -5.05 11.66
N LEU A 66 -3.63 -4.86 11.12
CA LEU A 66 -3.96 -3.69 10.31
C LEU A 66 -3.91 -2.40 11.13
N GLU A 67 -4.51 -2.39 12.33
CA GLU A 67 -4.48 -1.22 13.21
C GLU A 67 -3.05 -0.89 13.66
N PHE A 68 -2.24 -1.91 13.95
CA PHE A 68 -0.83 -1.72 14.26
C PHE A 68 -0.06 -1.13 13.07
N ALA A 69 -0.30 -1.61 11.86
CA ALA A 69 0.32 -1.09 10.65
C ALA A 69 -0.09 0.36 10.39
N LYS A 70 -1.36 0.71 10.59
CA LYS A 70 -1.85 2.09 10.49
C LYS A 70 -1.15 3.01 11.48
N ALA A 71 -1.03 2.58 12.73
CA ALA A 71 -0.33 3.35 13.77
C ALA A 71 1.13 3.61 13.39
N LYS A 72 1.82 2.61 12.85
CA LYS A 72 3.21 2.77 12.37
C LYS A 72 3.32 3.70 11.18
N ALA A 73 2.39 3.63 10.23
CA ALA A 73 2.35 4.55 9.10
C ALA A 73 2.13 5.99 9.55
N HIS A 74 1.23 6.23 10.48
CA HIS A 74 1.03 7.57 11.06
C HIS A 74 2.26 8.07 11.80
N ALA A 75 2.98 7.20 12.50
CA ALA A 75 4.23 7.55 13.17
C ALA A 75 5.33 7.96 12.18
N LEU A 76 5.28 7.47 10.95
CA LEU A 76 6.21 7.85 9.87
C LEU A 76 5.83 9.16 9.16
N GLY A 77 4.74 9.81 9.56
CA GLY A 77 4.35 11.13 9.06
C GLY A 77 3.10 11.17 8.20
N VAL A 78 2.39 10.07 8.05
CA VAL A 78 1.10 10.07 7.34
C VAL A 78 0.07 10.89 8.13
N ASN A 79 -0.71 11.71 7.43
CA ASN A 79 -1.74 12.53 8.06
C ASN A 79 -2.69 11.66 8.91
N PRO A 80 -2.88 11.95 10.20
CA PRO A 80 -3.75 11.16 11.07
C PRO A 80 -5.23 11.21 10.69
N GLY A 81 -5.63 12.16 9.85
CA GLY A 81 -7.02 12.29 9.39
C GLY A 81 -7.39 11.35 8.23
N ILE A 82 -6.47 10.57 7.70
CA ILE A 82 -6.72 9.66 6.59
C ILE A 82 -6.35 8.21 6.92
N ASP A 83 -7.01 7.26 6.25
CA ASP A 83 -6.57 5.87 6.26
C ASP A 83 -5.39 5.73 5.28
N PRO A 84 -4.18 5.41 5.75
CA PRO A 84 -2.99 5.44 4.89
C PRO A 84 -3.06 4.41 3.76
N PHE A 85 -3.58 3.21 4.01
CA PHE A 85 -3.56 2.14 3.03
C PHE A 85 -4.68 2.26 2.00
N MET A 86 -5.89 2.61 2.45
CA MET A 86 -7.00 2.92 1.54
C MET A 86 -6.67 4.09 0.63
N THR A 87 -6.11 5.16 1.18
CA THR A 87 -5.70 6.32 0.40
C THR A 87 -4.64 5.96 -0.63
N LEU A 88 -3.65 5.16 -0.23
CA LEU A 88 -2.60 4.71 -1.15
C LEU A 88 -3.17 3.84 -2.27
N SER A 89 -4.06 2.91 -1.96
CA SER A 89 -4.66 2.02 -2.96
C SER A 89 -5.49 2.79 -3.99
N PHE A 90 -6.20 3.84 -3.57
CA PHE A 90 -6.98 4.69 -4.48
C PHE A 90 -6.13 5.51 -5.44
N MET A 91 -4.86 5.76 -5.12
CA MET A 91 -3.95 6.48 -6.02
C MET A 91 -3.70 5.74 -7.33
N ALA A 92 -3.91 4.44 -7.37
CA ALA A 92 -3.72 3.59 -8.55
C ALA A 92 -5.02 3.27 -9.30
N LEU A 93 -6.16 3.85 -8.89
CA LEU A 93 -7.46 3.60 -9.52
C LEU A 93 -7.78 4.67 -10.57
N PRO A 94 -7.66 4.37 -11.88
CA PRO A 94 -7.80 5.38 -12.94
C PRO A 94 -9.25 5.77 -13.24
N VAL A 95 -10.16 5.55 -12.29
CA VAL A 95 -11.58 5.92 -12.37
C VAL A 95 -11.97 6.99 -11.34
N ILE A 96 -11.04 7.35 -10.45
CA ILE A 96 -11.26 8.37 -9.41
C ILE A 96 -10.48 9.64 -9.79
N PRO A 97 -11.14 10.79 -9.99
CA PRO A 97 -10.45 12.05 -10.30
C PRO A 97 -9.46 12.47 -9.19
N SER A 98 -8.43 13.32 -9.47
CA SER A 98 -8.13 13.79 -10.83
C SER A 98 -6.94 13.06 -11.46
N LEU A 99 -5.79 13.02 -10.80
CA LEU A 99 -4.59 12.33 -11.30
C LEU A 99 -4.38 11.01 -10.57
N ARG A 100 -4.02 9.97 -11.33
CA ARG A 100 -3.73 8.65 -10.76
C ARG A 100 -2.45 8.07 -11.32
N ILE A 101 -1.82 7.19 -10.56
CA ILE A 101 -0.58 6.52 -10.93
C ILE A 101 -0.92 5.14 -11.47
N THR A 102 -0.48 4.85 -12.68
CA THR A 102 -0.68 3.54 -13.31
C THR A 102 0.66 2.92 -13.69
N THR A 103 0.63 1.66 -14.13
CA THR A 103 1.82 0.97 -14.64
C THR A 103 2.36 1.62 -15.93
N ARG A 104 1.58 2.47 -16.60
CA ARG A 104 1.95 3.18 -17.83
C ARG A 104 2.32 4.65 -17.61
N GLY A 105 2.21 5.14 -16.38
CA GLY A 105 2.52 6.53 -16.01
C GLY A 105 1.36 7.20 -15.28
N VAL A 106 1.44 8.54 -15.20
CA VAL A 106 0.41 9.34 -14.56
C VAL A 106 -0.76 9.56 -15.54
N PHE A 107 -1.95 9.20 -15.08
CA PHE A 107 -3.18 9.29 -15.87
C PHE A 107 -4.09 10.39 -15.33
N ASP A 108 -4.53 11.28 -16.22
CA ASP A 108 -5.53 12.28 -15.90
C ASP A 108 -6.93 11.74 -16.20
N VAL A 109 -7.66 11.45 -15.12
CA VAL A 109 -9.00 10.86 -15.21
C VAL A 109 -10.01 11.84 -15.83
N THR A 110 -9.83 13.14 -15.62
CA THR A 110 -10.75 14.16 -16.13
C THR A 110 -10.66 14.34 -17.62
N THR A 111 -9.47 14.24 -18.19
CA THR A 111 -9.24 14.31 -19.64
C THR A 111 -9.15 12.96 -20.33
N GLN A 112 -9.15 11.87 -19.54
CA GLN A 112 -9.00 10.48 -20.01
C GLN A 112 -7.73 10.29 -20.85
N SER A 113 -6.62 10.88 -20.40
CA SER A 113 -5.32 10.81 -21.09
C SER A 113 -4.15 10.75 -20.13
N TYR A 114 -3.01 10.26 -20.61
CA TYR A 114 -1.76 10.29 -19.84
C TYR A 114 -1.14 11.69 -19.88
N VAL A 115 -0.60 12.05 -18.74
CA VAL A 115 0.11 13.33 -18.59
C VAL A 115 1.50 13.27 -19.23
#